data_9ef741d66a00e7a112e8eb924bd222cb
#
_entry.id   9ef741d66a00e7a112e8eb924bd222cb
#
_cell.length_a   1.000
_cell.length_b   1.000
_cell.length_c   1.000
_cell.angle_alpha   90.00
_cell.angle_beta   90.00
_cell.angle_gamma   90.00
#
_symmetry.space_group_name_H-M   'P 1'
#
loop_
_entity.id
_entity.type
_entity.pdbx_description
1 polymer ?
#
loop_
_entity_poly.entity_id
_entity_poly.type
_entity_poly.pdbx_seq_one_letter_code
_entity_poly.pdbx_strand_id
1 'polypeptide(L)'
;IYASATGYRRGGAKDGRPAYDDVIQGESGLVDLVDRTNGEARFVPMPISDKFCGHTLASAIGMALFHRERTGQGQEIHVPMLETMLSFNLTTHLWYGTQGKKDNLGYPRALSPYRI
;
A
#
# COMPACT_ATOMS: atom_id res chain seq x y z
N ILE A 1 22.47 3.79 -9.41
CA ILE A 1 21.07 3.57 -9.08
C ILE A 1 20.40 4.91 -8.85
N TYR A 2 19.30 5.18 -9.52
CA TYR A 2 18.42 6.31 -9.26
C TYR A 2 17.12 5.79 -8.67
N ALA A 3 16.71 6.31 -7.51
CA ALA A 3 15.54 5.83 -6.81
C ALA A 3 14.61 7.00 -6.45
N SER A 4 13.32 6.83 -6.69
CA SER A 4 12.31 7.85 -6.40
C SER A 4 11.04 7.23 -5.84
N ALA A 5 10.40 7.95 -4.91
CA ALA A 5 9.04 7.70 -4.46
C ALA A 5 8.15 8.88 -4.88
N THR A 6 6.94 8.59 -5.33
CA THR A 6 5.94 9.59 -5.71
C THR A 6 4.58 9.13 -5.20
N GLY A 7 3.62 10.04 -5.08
CA GLY A 7 2.26 9.68 -4.67
C GLY A 7 1.59 8.68 -5.61
N TYR A 8 1.81 8.88 -6.91
CA TYR A 8 1.17 8.10 -7.97
C TYR A 8 2.18 7.66 -9.01
N ARG A 9 1.82 6.65 -9.76
CA ARG A 9 2.62 6.13 -10.86
C ARG A 9 2.78 7.17 -11.98
N ARG A 10 4.00 7.32 -12.50
CA ARG A 10 4.30 8.17 -13.65
C ARG A 10 3.51 7.72 -14.88
N GLY A 11 3.01 8.66 -15.65
CA GLY A 11 2.17 8.40 -16.83
C GLY A 11 0.78 7.88 -16.52
N GLY A 12 0.38 7.81 -15.25
CA GLY A 12 -0.96 7.44 -14.83
C GLY A 12 -1.92 8.65 -14.80
N ALA A 13 -3.22 8.38 -14.62
CA ALA A 13 -4.26 9.42 -14.60
C ALA A 13 -4.09 10.45 -13.45
N LYS A 14 -3.32 10.12 -12.44
CA LYS A 14 -3.04 10.99 -11.27
C LYS A 14 -1.59 11.46 -11.20
N ASP A 15 -0.82 11.25 -12.26
CA ASP A 15 0.58 11.68 -12.31
C ASP A 15 0.71 13.18 -12.00
N GLY A 16 1.71 13.54 -11.18
CA GLY A 16 1.96 14.91 -10.78
C GLY A 16 0.97 15.50 -9.75
N ARG A 17 -0.06 14.76 -9.33
CA ARG A 17 -0.93 15.24 -8.26
C ARG A 17 -0.22 15.15 -6.90
N PRO A 18 -0.46 16.13 -6.00
CA PRO A 18 0.02 16.02 -4.64
C PRO A 18 -0.62 14.82 -3.94
N ALA A 19 0.16 14.12 -3.13
CA ALA A 19 -0.31 13.02 -2.32
C ALA A 19 0.38 13.10 -0.96
N TYR A 20 -0.42 13.03 0.08
CA TYR A 20 0.01 12.89 1.46
C TYR A 20 -0.43 11.52 1.97
N ASP A 21 0.11 11.10 3.09
CA ASP A 21 -0.15 9.78 3.67
C ASP A 21 -1.65 9.49 3.82
N ASP A 22 -2.41 10.43 4.36
CA ASP A 22 -3.86 10.30 4.58
C ASP A 22 -4.65 10.17 3.27
N VAL A 23 -4.27 10.94 2.24
CA VAL A 23 -4.86 10.81 0.88
C VAL A 23 -4.64 9.39 0.36
N ILE A 24 -3.45 8.85 0.51
CA ILE A 24 -3.12 7.50 0.06
C ILE A 24 -3.82 6.43 0.91
N GLN A 25 -3.95 6.61 2.23
CA GLN A 25 -4.75 5.73 3.07
C GLN A 25 -6.20 5.63 2.57
N GLY A 26 -6.82 6.78 2.25
CA GLY A 26 -8.17 6.82 1.70
C GLY A 26 -8.27 6.15 0.34
N GLU A 27 -7.43 6.55 -0.61
CA GLU A 27 -7.48 6.07 -2.00
C GLU A 27 -7.07 4.60 -2.16
N SER A 28 -6.22 4.08 -1.29
CA SER A 28 -5.83 2.66 -1.29
C SER A 28 -6.86 1.73 -0.65
N GLY A 29 -7.95 2.27 -0.09
CA GLY A 29 -8.98 1.50 0.59
C GLY A 29 -8.63 1.07 2.01
N LEU A 30 -7.53 1.55 2.60
CA LEU A 30 -7.17 1.22 3.98
C LEU A 30 -8.23 1.72 4.97
N VAL A 31 -8.76 2.93 4.74
CA VAL A 31 -9.84 3.50 5.56
C VAL A 31 -11.12 2.68 5.49
N ASP A 32 -11.46 2.14 4.30
CA ASP A 32 -12.60 1.22 4.13
C ASP A 32 -12.41 -0.10 4.92
N LEU A 33 -11.20 -0.63 4.95
CA LEU A 33 -10.88 -1.80 5.78
C LEU A 33 -11.07 -1.53 7.27
N VAL A 34 -10.67 -0.35 7.74
CA VAL A 34 -10.87 0.06 9.14
C VAL A 34 -12.36 0.21 9.44
N ASP A 35 -13.14 0.85 8.54
CA ASP A 35 -14.59 0.99 8.70
C ASP A 35 -15.28 -0.37 8.80
N ARG A 36 -14.97 -1.29 7.91
CA ARG A 36 -15.56 -2.64 7.90
C ARG A 36 -15.25 -3.42 9.18
N THR A 37 -14.10 -3.19 9.81
CA THR A 37 -13.72 -3.90 11.03
C THR A 37 -14.27 -3.24 12.28
N ASN A 38 -14.31 -1.92 12.33
CA ASN A 38 -14.62 -1.14 13.52
C ASN A 38 -16.01 -0.49 13.49
N GLY A 39 -16.63 -0.41 12.30
CA GLY A 39 -17.90 0.28 12.08
C GLY A 39 -17.79 1.80 12.05
N GLU A 40 -16.58 2.33 11.85
CA GLU A 40 -16.31 3.75 11.72
C GLU A 40 -15.07 3.98 10.85
N ALA A 41 -15.23 4.79 9.81
CA ALA A 41 -14.14 5.17 8.92
C ALA A 41 -13.13 6.05 9.66
N ARG A 42 -11.89 5.56 9.78
CA ARG A 42 -10.80 6.29 10.44
C ARG A 42 -9.49 6.05 9.70
N PHE A 43 -8.63 7.04 9.75
CA PHE A 43 -7.23 6.85 9.37
C PHE A 43 -6.49 6.02 10.43
N VAL A 44 -5.53 5.25 9.99
CA VAL A 44 -4.51 4.68 10.89
C VAL A 44 -3.73 5.87 11.49
N PRO A 45 -3.57 5.96 12.82
CA PRO A 45 -3.00 7.14 13.46
C PRO A 45 -1.46 7.19 13.35
N MET A 46 -0.95 6.97 12.15
CA MET A 46 0.47 7.06 11.81
C MET A 46 0.61 7.21 10.28
N PRO A 47 1.69 7.79 9.78
CA PRO A 47 1.97 7.87 8.34
C PRO A 47 2.40 6.50 7.79
N ILE A 48 1.47 5.56 7.74
CA ILE A 48 1.73 4.16 7.36
C ILE A 48 2.07 4.03 5.89
N SER A 49 1.45 4.83 5.02
CA SER A 49 1.71 4.82 3.58
C SER A 49 3.14 5.28 3.29
N ASP A 50 3.57 6.38 3.90
CA ASP A 50 4.93 6.90 3.79
C ASP A 50 5.96 5.88 4.27
N LYS A 51 5.73 5.31 5.45
CA LYS A 51 6.64 4.33 6.06
C LYS A 51 6.75 3.06 5.24
N PHE A 52 5.62 2.52 4.79
CA PHE A 52 5.63 1.31 3.99
C PHE A 52 6.29 1.51 2.63
N CYS A 53 6.03 2.65 1.98
CA CYS A 53 6.73 3.02 0.74
C CYS A 53 8.22 3.23 0.96
N GLY A 54 8.61 3.85 2.07
CA GLY A 54 10.03 4.01 2.44
C GLY A 54 10.74 2.66 2.60
N HIS A 55 10.12 1.70 3.27
CA HIS A 55 10.66 0.34 3.40
C HIS A 55 10.73 -0.39 2.05
N THR A 56 9.68 -0.26 1.23
CA THR A 56 9.66 -0.84 -0.12
C THR A 56 10.80 -0.26 -0.97
N LEU A 57 10.98 1.06 -0.93
CA LEU A 57 12.06 1.73 -1.65
C LEU A 57 13.45 1.27 -1.18
N ALA A 58 13.65 1.18 0.13
CA ALA A 58 14.91 0.70 0.71
C ALA A 58 15.24 -0.73 0.26
N SER A 59 14.25 -1.62 0.27
CA SER A 59 14.38 -3.00 -0.22
C SER A 59 14.71 -3.05 -1.71
N ALA A 60 14.03 -2.25 -2.52
CA ALA A 60 14.26 -2.17 -3.95
C ALA A 60 15.68 -1.63 -4.28
N ILE A 61 16.16 -0.65 -3.51
CA ILE A 61 17.54 -0.14 -3.64
C ILE A 61 18.55 -1.25 -3.33
N GLY A 62 18.34 -2.03 -2.27
CA GLY A 62 19.22 -3.15 -1.92
C GLY A 62 19.30 -4.18 -3.05
N MET A 63 18.15 -4.57 -3.63
CA MET A 63 18.10 -5.48 -4.77
C MET A 63 18.77 -4.89 -6.01
N ALA A 64 18.60 -3.62 -6.28
CA ALA A 64 19.24 -2.95 -7.41
C ALA A 64 20.75 -2.81 -7.26
N LEU A 65 21.24 -2.57 -6.04
CA LEU A 65 22.67 -2.57 -5.74
C LEU A 65 23.28 -3.97 -5.94
N PHE A 66 22.59 -5.01 -5.47
CA PHE A 66 23.03 -6.39 -5.70
C PHE A 66 23.08 -6.73 -7.20
N HIS A 67 22.05 -6.33 -7.97
CA HIS A 67 22.05 -6.49 -9.42
C HIS A 67 23.24 -5.76 -10.07
N ARG A 68 23.46 -4.50 -9.69
CA ARG A 68 24.58 -3.71 -10.22
C ARG A 68 25.93 -4.34 -9.92
N GLU A 69 26.11 -4.88 -8.72
CA GLU A 69 27.35 -5.53 -8.32
C GLU A 69 27.66 -6.77 -9.20
N ARG A 70 26.61 -7.50 -9.56
CA ARG A 70 26.75 -8.72 -10.38
C ARG A 70 26.88 -8.45 -11.88
N THR A 71 26.29 -7.37 -12.37
CA THR A 71 26.16 -7.13 -13.82
C THR A 71 26.90 -5.90 -14.32
N GLY A 72 27.34 -5.03 -13.43
CA GLY A 72 27.85 -3.70 -13.77
C GLY A 72 26.78 -2.70 -14.21
N GLN A 73 25.49 -3.12 -14.30
CA GLN A 73 24.41 -2.28 -14.84
C GLN A 73 23.63 -1.59 -13.73
N GLY A 74 23.50 -0.26 -13.85
CA GLY A 74 22.61 0.52 -13.01
C GLY A 74 21.17 0.46 -13.51
N GLN A 75 20.23 0.95 -12.68
CA GLN A 75 18.82 1.03 -13.03
C GLN A 75 18.10 2.15 -12.30
N GLU A 76 16.97 2.56 -12.84
CA GLU A 76 16.01 3.43 -12.18
C GLU A 76 15.00 2.59 -11.39
N ILE A 77 14.65 3.09 -10.20
CA ILE A 77 13.62 2.52 -9.33
C ILE A 77 12.57 3.59 -9.10
N HIS A 78 11.32 3.24 -9.29
CA HIS A 78 10.20 4.11 -8.99
C HIS A 78 9.18 3.35 -8.12
N VAL A 79 8.91 3.89 -6.92
CA VAL A 79 7.94 3.34 -5.97
C VAL A 79 6.80 4.34 -5.81
N PRO A 80 5.67 4.15 -6.50
CA PRO A 80 4.49 4.99 -6.33
C PRO A 80 3.71 4.54 -5.08
N MET A 81 3.32 5.50 -4.23
CA MET A 81 2.69 5.22 -2.94
C MET A 81 1.34 4.52 -3.09
N LEU A 82 0.47 5.00 -3.99
CA LEU A 82 -0.87 4.43 -4.16
C LEU A 82 -0.80 2.95 -4.56
N GLU A 83 -0.03 2.64 -5.59
CA GLU A 83 0.09 1.27 -6.09
C GLU A 83 0.75 0.34 -5.07
N THR A 84 1.71 0.87 -4.30
CA THR A 84 2.36 0.14 -3.21
C THR A 84 1.36 -0.19 -2.11
N MET A 85 0.54 0.77 -1.70
CA MET A 85 -0.49 0.55 -0.68
C MET A 85 -1.65 -0.30 -1.20
N LEU A 86 -2.04 -0.18 -2.47
CA LEU A 86 -3.01 -1.08 -3.09
C LEU A 86 -2.51 -2.53 -3.04
N SER A 87 -1.26 -2.77 -3.39
CA SER A 87 -0.65 -4.10 -3.29
C SER A 87 -0.63 -4.63 -1.86
N PHE A 88 -0.34 -3.77 -0.88
CA PHE A 88 -0.34 -4.11 0.54
C PHE A 88 -1.73 -4.53 1.04
N ASN A 89 -2.77 -3.77 0.65
CA ASN A 89 -4.14 -3.99 1.11
C ASN A 89 -4.89 -5.06 0.31
N LEU A 90 -4.44 -5.38 -0.92
CA LEU A 90 -5.20 -6.17 -1.90
C LEU A 90 -5.59 -7.55 -1.37
N THR A 91 -4.67 -8.26 -0.73
CA THR A 91 -4.94 -9.58 -0.17
C THR A 91 -6.05 -9.54 0.86
N THR A 92 -6.09 -8.48 1.67
CA THR A 92 -7.12 -8.29 2.68
C THR A 92 -8.47 -7.98 2.05
N HIS A 93 -8.52 -7.11 1.03
CA HIS A 93 -9.74 -6.81 0.29
C HIS A 93 -10.29 -8.03 -0.47
N LEU A 94 -9.41 -8.84 -1.07
CA LEU A 94 -9.80 -10.01 -1.85
C LEU A 94 -10.18 -11.21 -0.98
N TRP A 95 -9.70 -11.28 0.25
CA TRP A 95 -9.93 -12.43 1.13
C TRP A 95 -11.40 -12.81 1.21
N TYR A 96 -12.29 -11.83 1.39
CA TYR A 96 -13.73 -12.05 1.47
C TYR A 96 -14.40 -12.17 0.11
N GLY A 97 -13.89 -11.52 -0.91
CA GLY A 97 -14.38 -11.66 -2.27
C GLY A 97 -14.13 -13.05 -2.85
N THR A 98 -13.10 -13.75 -2.37
CA THR A 98 -12.70 -15.07 -2.89
C THR A 98 -13.07 -16.22 -1.96
N GLN A 99 -13.12 -16.00 -0.65
CA GLN A 99 -13.29 -17.06 0.37
C GLN A 99 -14.55 -16.91 1.24
N GLY A 100 -15.19 -15.74 1.24
CA GLY A 100 -16.40 -15.48 2.01
C GLY A 100 -17.66 -15.96 1.32
N LYS A 101 -18.72 -16.24 2.11
CA LYS A 101 -20.07 -16.44 1.57
C LYS A 101 -20.58 -15.13 1.00
N LYS A 102 -21.32 -15.20 -0.12
CA LYS A 102 -21.88 -14.03 -0.85
C LYS A 102 -22.66 -13.03 0.01
N ASP A 103 -23.18 -13.47 1.15
CA ASP A 103 -24.02 -12.66 2.04
C ASP A 103 -23.24 -11.89 3.10
N ASN A 104 -21.92 -12.09 3.19
CA ASN A 104 -21.03 -11.44 4.16
C ASN A 104 -19.88 -10.75 3.43
N LEU A 105 -20.18 -9.69 2.69
CA LEU A 105 -19.17 -8.79 2.11
C LEU A 105 -18.46 -7.91 3.17
N GLY A 106 -18.73 -8.14 4.45
CA GLY A 106 -18.06 -7.51 5.57
C GLY A 106 -17.06 -8.45 6.23
N TYR A 107 -15.96 -7.91 6.75
CA TYR A 107 -15.07 -8.63 7.65
C TYR A 107 -15.88 -9.11 8.85
N PRO A 108 -15.94 -10.42 9.19
CA PRO A 108 -16.55 -10.80 10.43
C PRO A 108 -15.81 -10.06 11.54
N ARG A 109 -16.55 -9.36 12.40
CA ARG A 109 -16.00 -8.77 13.64
C ARG A 109 -15.22 -9.77 14.49
N ALA A 110 -15.36 -11.07 14.19
CA ALA A 110 -14.66 -12.18 14.83
C ALA A 110 -13.19 -12.35 14.38
N LEU A 111 -12.73 -11.68 13.33
CA LEU A 111 -11.32 -11.76 12.92
C LEU A 111 -10.46 -10.63 13.49
N SER A 112 -11.01 -9.76 14.33
CA SER A 112 -10.18 -8.94 15.20
C SER A 112 -9.84 -9.79 16.45
N PRO A 113 -8.66 -10.46 16.51
CA PRO A 113 -8.22 -11.13 17.72
C PRO A 113 -7.92 -10.13 18.84
N TYR A 114 -8.01 -8.86 18.55
CA TYR A 114 -7.71 -7.75 19.42
C TYR A 114 -8.95 -6.88 19.62
N ARG A 115 -9.95 -7.42 20.35
CA ARG A 115 -10.82 -6.55 21.11
C ARG A 115 -10.00 -6.04 22.29
N ILE A 116 -9.42 -4.88 22.14
CA ILE A 116 -9.03 -4.07 23.30
C ILE A 116 -10.25 -3.29 23.75
#